data_b4bf21f8328d6ffb9c30b7ca9607462c
#
_entry.id   b4bf21f8328d6ffb9c30b7ca9607462c
#
_cell.length_a   1.000
_cell.length_b   1.000
_cell.length_c   1.000
_cell.angle_alpha   90.00
_cell.angle_beta   90.00
_cell.angle_gamma   90.00
#
_symmetry.space_group_name_H-M   'P 1'
#
loop_
_entity.id
_entity.type
_entity.pdbx_description
1 polymer ?
#
loop_
_entity_poly.entity_id
_entity_poly.type
_entity_poly.pdbx_seq_one_letter_code
_entity_poly.pdbx_strand_id
1 'polypeptide(L)'
;MGSAEPVQSPQSQDPAGTMVDSEPVRDMDVTNGRIGVRTDNALTIGTLEEIQQGKATRHELDASCGEASANAGTFALACAGEIKLFGDREETIATEKPVTVATVASTGEVLAGSDSERKVWVFDGDELKDTIDVARETDQLEAVQVDGQRDSVVRTNRFDTTIQDIDWNGSRQGGTLRVGLGVGKVRGGEQGLVLAADSTGNQIHVYTTDDIIRLQQSAPVPEGPWDAAWDPAQRLAWVSSLASNTATGYDISQGIPVKRKHFASVADAQSIITLDDGTVVAASASGDGIQIVSPADQTESN
;
A
#
# COMPACT_ATOMS: atom_id res chain seq x y z
N MET A 1 21.00 11.92 -2.72
CA MET A 1 19.94 10.93 -2.49
C MET A 1 18.88 11.23 -3.54
N GLY A 2 18.19 10.25 -4.03
CA GLY A 2 17.07 10.37 -4.98
C GLY A 2 15.98 9.41 -4.56
N SER A 3 14.79 9.53 -5.16
CA SER A 3 13.70 8.59 -4.94
C SER A 3 14.15 7.18 -5.29
N ALA A 4 13.75 6.19 -4.49
CA ALA A 4 13.94 4.80 -4.85
C ALA A 4 13.07 4.49 -6.09
N GLU A 5 13.64 3.72 -6.99
CA GLU A 5 12.96 3.19 -8.17
C GLU A 5 12.90 1.66 -8.03
N PRO A 6 11.83 1.03 -8.55
CA PRO A 6 11.77 -0.43 -8.55
C PRO A 6 12.92 -0.98 -9.40
N VAL A 7 13.64 -1.96 -8.86
CA VAL A 7 14.70 -2.64 -9.63
C VAL A 7 14.07 -3.48 -10.74
N GLN A 8 14.77 -3.61 -11.86
CA GLN A 8 14.30 -4.44 -12.95
C GLN A 8 14.25 -5.91 -12.53
N SER A 9 13.10 -6.54 -12.65
CA SER A 9 12.93 -7.96 -12.44
C SER A 9 13.53 -8.79 -13.59
N PRO A 10 14.16 -9.93 -13.31
CA PRO A 10 14.40 -10.92 -14.34
C PRO A 10 13.07 -11.54 -14.82
N GLN A 11 13.11 -12.25 -15.94
CA GLN A 11 11.95 -13.03 -16.37
C GLN A 11 11.56 -14.03 -15.29
N SER A 12 10.28 -14.08 -14.90
CA SER A 12 9.79 -15.06 -13.94
C SER A 12 9.87 -16.48 -14.50
N GLN A 13 10.28 -17.41 -13.65
CA GLN A 13 10.30 -18.82 -13.96
C GLN A 13 9.37 -19.55 -12.98
N ASP A 14 8.29 -20.10 -13.53
CA ASP A 14 7.35 -20.95 -12.78
C ASP A 14 6.79 -20.27 -11.50
N PRO A 15 6.06 -19.16 -11.63
CA PRO A 15 5.44 -18.50 -10.47
C PRO A 15 4.44 -19.41 -9.79
N ALA A 16 4.43 -19.41 -8.44
CA ALA A 16 3.58 -20.30 -7.65
C ALA A 16 2.08 -19.97 -7.80
N GLY A 17 1.21 -20.94 -7.51
CA GLY A 17 -0.24 -20.75 -7.50
C GLY A 17 -0.87 -20.62 -8.88
N THR A 18 -1.81 -19.70 -9.04
CA THR A 18 -2.55 -19.45 -10.28
C THR A 18 -2.33 -18.06 -10.83
N MET A 19 -2.37 -17.93 -12.16
CA MET A 19 -2.21 -16.66 -12.85
C MET A 19 -3.53 -16.22 -13.49
N VAL A 20 -3.81 -14.92 -13.43
CA VAL A 20 -4.90 -14.25 -14.16
C VAL A 20 -4.28 -13.20 -15.08
N ASP A 21 -4.68 -13.20 -16.34
CA ASP A 21 -4.20 -12.21 -17.30
C ASP A 21 -4.62 -10.80 -16.89
N SER A 22 -3.71 -9.84 -17.01
CA SER A 22 -3.95 -8.45 -16.65
C SER A 22 -3.11 -7.51 -17.50
N GLU A 23 -3.63 -6.31 -17.74
CA GLU A 23 -2.81 -5.17 -18.14
C GLU A 23 -1.77 -4.85 -17.05
N PRO A 24 -0.72 -4.05 -17.34
CA PRO A 24 0.22 -3.58 -16.33
C PRO A 24 -0.50 -2.96 -15.11
N VAL A 25 -0.22 -3.50 -13.93
CA VAL A 25 -0.83 -3.05 -12.68
C VAL A 25 0.07 -2.04 -11.99
N ARG A 26 -0.42 -0.82 -11.83
CA ARG A 26 0.30 0.25 -11.11
C ARG A 26 0.26 0.05 -9.60
N ASP A 27 -0.92 -0.35 -9.12
CA ASP A 27 -1.14 -0.53 -7.70
C ASP A 27 -2.30 -1.50 -7.46
N MET A 28 -2.30 -2.10 -6.28
CA MET A 28 -3.36 -2.98 -5.83
C MET A 28 -3.54 -2.80 -4.32
N ASP A 29 -4.78 -2.73 -3.89
CA ASP A 29 -5.12 -2.62 -2.49
C ASP A 29 -6.36 -3.45 -2.16
N VAL A 30 -6.63 -3.71 -0.88
CA VAL A 30 -7.74 -4.55 -0.43
C VAL A 30 -8.42 -3.97 0.80
N THR A 31 -9.75 -4.03 0.83
CA THR A 31 -10.55 -3.67 1.99
C THR A 31 -11.87 -4.44 1.98
N ASN A 32 -12.31 -4.94 3.15
CA ASN A 32 -13.53 -5.72 3.31
C ASN A 32 -13.67 -6.86 2.28
N GLY A 33 -12.57 -7.59 2.00
CA GLY A 33 -12.54 -8.70 1.04
C GLY A 33 -12.70 -8.30 -0.43
N ARG A 34 -12.69 -7.01 -0.76
CA ARG A 34 -12.70 -6.49 -2.13
C ARG A 34 -11.32 -5.99 -2.51
N ILE A 35 -10.85 -6.40 -3.66
CA ILE A 35 -9.58 -6.03 -4.25
C ILE A 35 -9.80 -4.90 -5.26
N GLY A 36 -9.02 -3.83 -5.15
CA GLY A 36 -8.93 -2.78 -6.15
C GLY A 36 -7.65 -2.96 -6.97
N VAL A 37 -7.78 -3.16 -8.26
CA VAL A 37 -6.66 -3.28 -9.21
C VAL A 37 -6.58 -2.02 -10.03
N ARG A 38 -5.55 -1.21 -9.82
CA ARG A 38 -5.28 0.05 -10.53
C ARG A 38 -4.36 -0.21 -11.73
N THR A 39 -4.88 0.00 -12.93
CA THR A 39 -4.13 0.01 -14.21
C THR A 39 -3.98 1.46 -14.70
N ASP A 40 -3.40 1.71 -15.86
CA ASP A 40 -3.16 3.08 -16.35
C ASP A 40 -4.42 3.93 -16.52
N ASN A 41 -5.53 3.31 -16.84
CA ASN A 41 -6.78 3.99 -17.21
C ASN A 41 -8.01 3.49 -16.44
N ALA A 42 -7.85 2.64 -15.42
CA ALA A 42 -8.97 2.11 -14.67
C ALA A 42 -8.62 1.71 -13.24
N LEU A 43 -9.66 1.67 -12.41
CA LEU A 43 -9.71 0.91 -11.16
C LEU A 43 -10.74 -0.19 -11.32
N THR A 44 -10.33 -1.45 -11.19
CA THR A 44 -11.22 -2.61 -11.22
C THR A 44 -11.41 -3.12 -9.80
N ILE A 45 -12.67 -3.16 -9.32
CA ILE A 45 -12.99 -3.56 -7.94
C ILE A 45 -13.86 -4.80 -7.94
N GLY A 46 -13.46 -5.81 -7.17
CA GLY A 46 -14.24 -7.04 -7.00
C GLY A 46 -13.66 -7.95 -5.93
N THR A 47 -14.37 -9.03 -5.64
CA THR A 47 -13.82 -10.15 -4.86
C THR A 47 -12.76 -10.89 -5.68
N LEU A 48 -11.97 -11.74 -5.02
CA LEU A 48 -11.00 -12.58 -5.74
C LEU A 48 -11.65 -13.41 -6.84
N GLU A 49 -12.82 -14.01 -6.55
CA GLU A 49 -13.55 -14.80 -7.53
C GLU A 49 -14.02 -13.98 -8.74
N GLU A 50 -14.51 -12.76 -8.51
CA GLU A 50 -14.93 -11.85 -9.59
C GLU A 50 -13.76 -11.42 -10.47
N ILE A 51 -12.58 -11.18 -9.88
CA ILE A 51 -11.35 -10.88 -10.63
C ILE A 51 -10.92 -12.08 -11.48
N GLN A 52 -10.89 -13.28 -10.90
CA GLN A 52 -10.56 -14.52 -11.62
C GLN A 52 -11.53 -14.81 -12.78
N GLN A 53 -12.80 -14.46 -12.63
CA GLN A 53 -13.83 -14.67 -13.64
C GLN A 53 -13.98 -13.51 -14.64
N GLY A 54 -13.21 -12.42 -14.48
CA GLY A 54 -13.36 -11.20 -15.28
C GLY A 54 -14.71 -10.50 -15.11
N LYS A 55 -15.32 -10.63 -13.92
CA LYS A 55 -16.64 -10.06 -13.59
C LYS A 55 -16.56 -8.88 -12.62
N ALA A 56 -15.38 -8.52 -12.17
CA ALA A 56 -15.16 -7.36 -11.31
C ALA A 56 -15.58 -6.05 -12.01
N THR A 57 -16.06 -5.09 -11.24
CA THR A 57 -16.54 -3.81 -11.76
C THR A 57 -15.36 -2.93 -12.15
N ARG A 58 -15.32 -2.50 -13.42
CA ARG A 58 -14.31 -1.60 -13.96
C ARG A 58 -14.80 -0.16 -13.94
N HIS A 59 -14.05 0.72 -13.31
CA HIS A 59 -14.26 2.17 -13.32
C HIS A 59 -13.17 2.81 -14.17
N GLU A 60 -13.56 3.48 -15.25
CA GLU A 60 -12.62 4.21 -16.10
C GLU A 60 -12.06 5.44 -15.36
N LEU A 61 -10.76 5.63 -15.46
CA LEU A 61 -10.03 6.72 -14.82
C LEU A 61 -9.19 7.49 -15.81
N ASP A 62 -9.01 8.77 -15.56
CA ASP A 62 -8.02 9.56 -16.25
C ASP A 62 -6.59 9.15 -15.85
N ALA A 63 -5.63 9.29 -16.77
CA ALA A 63 -4.23 8.97 -16.51
C ALA A 63 -3.59 9.86 -15.42
N SER A 64 -4.20 11.00 -15.09
CA SER A 64 -3.78 11.87 -13.98
C SER A 64 -4.11 11.33 -12.60
N CYS A 65 -4.97 10.29 -12.50
CA CYS A 65 -5.31 9.69 -11.23
C CYS A 65 -4.13 8.89 -10.66
N GLY A 66 -3.83 9.09 -9.39
CA GLY A 66 -2.76 8.42 -8.65
C GLY A 66 -3.04 6.95 -8.33
N GLU A 67 -2.26 6.41 -7.41
CA GLU A 67 -2.47 5.09 -6.81
C GLU A 67 -3.72 5.10 -5.91
N ALA A 68 -4.32 3.93 -5.70
CA ALA A 68 -5.46 3.77 -4.81
C ALA A 68 -4.98 3.47 -3.39
N SER A 69 -5.64 4.04 -2.39
CA SER A 69 -5.52 3.63 -0.99
C SER A 69 -6.87 3.14 -0.49
N ALA A 70 -6.91 2.01 0.19
CA ALA A 70 -8.14 1.38 0.62
C ALA A 70 -8.24 1.28 2.15
N ASN A 71 -9.38 1.70 2.69
CA ASN A 71 -9.67 1.55 4.11
C ASN A 71 -11.19 1.49 4.35
N ALA A 72 -11.63 0.72 5.33
CA ALA A 72 -13.03 0.63 5.77
C ALA A 72 -14.05 0.46 4.62
N GLY A 73 -13.74 -0.37 3.62
CA GLY A 73 -14.62 -0.68 2.48
C GLY A 73 -14.55 0.32 1.33
N THR A 74 -13.75 1.37 1.42
CA THR A 74 -13.66 2.45 0.44
C THR A 74 -12.26 2.57 -0.14
N PHE A 75 -12.16 2.74 -1.46
CA PHE A 75 -10.95 3.07 -2.20
C PHE A 75 -10.93 4.56 -2.51
N ALA A 76 -9.85 5.24 -2.20
CA ALA A 76 -9.65 6.67 -2.46
C ALA A 76 -8.52 6.89 -3.46
N LEU A 77 -8.75 7.74 -4.45
CA LEU A 77 -7.74 8.16 -5.44
C LEU A 77 -7.79 9.66 -5.64
N ALA A 78 -6.63 10.31 -5.63
CA ALA A 78 -6.51 11.68 -6.08
C ALA A 78 -6.35 11.74 -7.59
N CYS A 79 -7.12 12.60 -8.25
CA CYS A 79 -7.05 12.92 -9.67
C CYS A 79 -6.83 14.42 -9.84
N ALA A 80 -6.58 14.90 -11.06
CA ALA A 80 -6.44 16.33 -11.31
C ALA A 80 -7.74 17.09 -11.00
N GLY A 81 -7.74 17.87 -9.92
CA GLY A 81 -8.87 18.70 -9.51
C GLY A 81 -9.99 17.97 -8.75
N GLU A 82 -9.82 16.71 -8.41
CA GLU A 82 -10.83 15.94 -7.69
C GLU A 82 -10.23 14.75 -6.91
N ILE A 83 -10.96 14.29 -5.89
CA ILE A 83 -10.68 13.01 -5.22
C ILE A 83 -11.89 12.11 -5.49
N LYS A 84 -11.62 10.90 -5.96
CA LYS A 84 -12.65 9.89 -6.25
C LYS A 84 -12.65 8.82 -5.17
N LEU A 85 -13.85 8.47 -4.70
CA LEU A 85 -14.10 7.39 -3.77
C LEU A 85 -14.93 6.31 -4.46
N PHE A 86 -14.58 5.06 -4.23
CA PHE A 86 -15.25 3.87 -4.79
C PHE A 86 -15.44 2.81 -3.71
N GLY A 87 -16.42 1.94 -3.86
CA GLY A 87 -16.68 0.82 -2.96
C GLY A 87 -17.93 1.06 -2.12
N ASP A 88 -17.83 0.97 -0.80
CA ASP A 88 -18.98 1.19 0.10
C ASP A 88 -19.46 2.65 0.08
N ARG A 89 -18.59 3.56 -0.32
CA ARG A 89 -18.89 4.97 -0.57
C ARG A 89 -18.46 5.30 -2.01
N GLU A 90 -19.41 5.83 -2.79
CA GLU A 90 -19.17 6.33 -4.14
C GLU A 90 -19.39 7.84 -4.15
N GLU A 91 -18.32 8.60 -4.31
CA GLU A 91 -18.33 10.05 -4.25
C GLU A 91 -17.17 10.65 -5.06
N THR A 92 -17.37 11.89 -5.52
CA THR A 92 -16.30 12.71 -6.11
C THR A 92 -16.25 14.03 -5.36
N ILE A 93 -15.11 14.32 -4.74
CA ILE A 93 -14.83 15.57 -4.03
C ILE A 93 -14.04 16.47 -4.97
N ALA A 94 -14.69 17.53 -5.47
CA ALA A 94 -14.01 18.54 -6.29
C ALA A 94 -13.09 19.40 -5.42
N THR A 95 -11.88 19.69 -5.90
CA THR A 95 -10.92 20.51 -5.15
C THR A 95 -10.01 21.30 -6.09
N GLU A 96 -9.68 22.54 -5.69
CA GLU A 96 -8.67 23.36 -6.35
C GLU A 96 -7.24 23.06 -5.82
N LYS A 97 -7.09 22.13 -4.86
CA LYS A 97 -5.79 21.77 -4.31
C LYS A 97 -5.05 20.84 -5.27
N PRO A 98 -3.73 20.95 -5.38
CA PRO A 98 -2.94 20.09 -6.26
C PRO A 98 -2.72 18.70 -5.63
N VAL A 99 -3.82 17.99 -5.37
CA VAL A 99 -3.78 16.66 -4.76
C VAL A 99 -3.26 15.61 -5.75
N THR A 100 -2.38 14.73 -5.26
CA THR A 100 -1.80 13.63 -6.06
C THR A 100 -1.95 12.27 -5.38
N VAL A 101 -2.22 12.27 -4.07
CA VAL A 101 -2.49 11.07 -3.27
C VAL A 101 -3.64 11.34 -2.31
N ALA A 102 -4.43 10.31 -2.01
CA ALA A 102 -5.52 10.40 -1.04
C ALA A 102 -5.69 9.07 -0.29
N THR A 103 -6.19 9.17 0.93
CA THR A 103 -6.66 8.04 1.75
C THR A 103 -7.94 8.42 2.47
N VAL A 104 -8.70 7.41 2.92
CA VAL A 104 -9.95 7.60 3.65
C VAL A 104 -9.81 7.04 5.07
N ALA A 105 -10.22 7.80 6.08
CA ALA A 105 -10.32 7.32 7.44
C ALA A 105 -11.59 6.49 7.65
N SER A 106 -11.58 5.54 8.58
CA SER A 106 -12.75 4.71 8.90
C SER A 106 -13.95 5.52 9.40
N THR A 107 -13.73 6.73 9.89
CA THR A 107 -14.76 7.69 10.29
C THR A 107 -15.34 8.49 9.11
N GLY A 108 -14.76 8.37 7.91
CA GLY A 108 -15.28 8.93 6.67
C GLY A 108 -14.55 10.16 6.15
N GLU A 109 -13.68 10.78 6.94
CA GLU A 109 -12.87 11.91 6.45
C GLU A 109 -11.85 11.41 5.40
N VAL A 110 -11.58 12.26 4.43
CA VAL A 110 -10.60 12.01 3.37
C VAL A 110 -9.39 12.91 3.61
N LEU A 111 -8.22 12.30 3.64
CA LEU A 111 -6.95 13.03 3.70
C LEU A 111 -6.28 12.97 2.34
N ALA A 112 -5.81 14.11 1.84
CA ALA A 112 -5.15 14.20 0.56
C ALA A 112 -3.83 14.95 0.68
N GLY A 113 -2.83 14.48 -0.03
CA GLY A 113 -1.47 15.05 -0.09
C GLY A 113 -1.08 15.46 -1.50
N SER A 114 0.07 16.08 -1.64
CA SER A 114 0.62 16.57 -2.89
C SER A 114 2.11 16.27 -3.02
N ASP A 115 2.55 15.98 -4.24
CA ASP A 115 3.95 15.87 -4.65
C ASP A 115 4.62 17.24 -4.93
N SER A 116 3.84 18.32 -4.86
CA SER A 116 4.28 19.69 -5.14
C SER A 116 4.09 20.66 -3.96
N GLU A 117 3.25 20.33 -2.99
CA GLU A 117 3.01 21.13 -1.80
C GLU A 117 3.24 20.32 -0.51
N ARG A 118 3.82 20.97 0.49
CA ARG A 118 4.06 20.38 1.82
C ARG A 118 2.85 20.53 2.71
N LYS A 119 1.73 19.95 2.23
CA LYS A 119 0.44 20.03 2.91
C LYS A 119 -0.30 18.69 2.83
N VAL A 120 -1.08 18.42 3.86
CA VAL A 120 -2.14 17.42 3.86
C VAL A 120 -3.44 18.16 4.15
N TRP A 121 -4.42 17.96 3.28
CA TRP A 121 -5.77 18.52 3.41
C TRP A 121 -6.72 17.47 3.94
N VAL A 122 -7.60 17.88 4.85
CA VAL A 122 -8.61 17.00 5.44
C VAL A 122 -9.99 17.46 4.97
N PHE A 123 -10.72 16.57 4.35
CA PHE A 123 -12.08 16.80 3.86
C PHE A 123 -13.09 15.96 4.67
N ASP A 124 -14.27 16.55 4.91
CA ASP A 124 -15.45 15.87 5.43
C ASP A 124 -16.60 16.13 4.43
N GLY A 125 -16.96 15.07 3.66
CA GLY A 125 -17.72 15.28 2.43
C GLY A 125 -16.94 16.16 1.45
N ASP A 126 -17.60 17.16 0.90
CA ASP A 126 -17.04 18.15 -0.02
C ASP A 126 -16.39 19.36 0.68
N GLU A 127 -16.48 19.43 2.02
CA GLU A 127 -15.94 20.54 2.79
C GLU A 127 -14.48 20.32 3.21
N LEU A 128 -13.60 21.26 2.85
CA LEU A 128 -12.23 21.32 3.38
C LEU A 128 -12.30 21.76 4.86
N LYS A 129 -12.03 20.81 5.76
CA LYS A 129 -12.05 21.04 7.22
C LYS A 129 -10.74 21.57 7.74
N ASP A 130 -9.62 21.07 7.20
CA ASP A 130 -8.31 21.40 7.74
C ASP A 130 -7.21 21.37 6.68
N THR A 131 -6.11 22.05 6.98
CA THR A 131 -4.90 22.06 6.17
C THR A 131 -3.68 21.96 7.09
N ILE A 132 -2.97 20.85 7.00
CA ILE A 132 -1.86 20.52 7.88
C ILE A 132 -0.55 20.73 7.12
N ASP A 133 0.35 21.56 7.67
CA ASP A 133 1.70 21.68 7.13
C ASP A 133 2.51 20.42 7.49
N VAL A 134 3.19 19.83 6.50
CA VAL A 134 4.01 18.63 6.67
C VAL A 134 5.47 18.89 6.29
N ALA A 135 6.37 18.00 6.74
CA ALA A 135 7.81 18.20 6.60
C ALA A 135 8.29 18.23 5.15
N ARG A 136 7.61 17.48 4.26
CA ARG A 136 7.94 17.32 2.83
C ARG A 136 6.68 17.09 2.01
N GLU A 137 6.81 17.15 0.70
CA GLU A 137 5.83 16.70 -0.29
C GLU A 137 5.47 15.23 -0.02
N THR A 138 4.27 14.81 -0.43
CA THR A 138 3.71 13.50 -0.07
C THR A 138 3.60 12.61 -1.30
N ASP A 139 4.31 11.47 -1.29
CA ASP A 139 4.26 10.47 -2.36
C ASP A 139 3.24 9.36 -2.10
N GLN A 140 2.91 9.09 -0.84
CA GLN A 140 1.90 8.11 -0.43
C GLN A 140 1.26 8.53 0.90
N LEU A 141 -0.03 8.28 1.03
CA LEU A 141 -0.80 8.36 2.28
C LEU A 141 -1.41 7.01 2.60
N GLU A 142 -1.34 6.62 3.86
CA GLU A 142 -1.89 5.36 4.35
C GLU A 142 -2.65 5.60 5.65
N ALA A 143 -3.93 5.23 5.69
CA ALA A 143 -4.75 5.24 6.89
C ALA A 143 -4.76 3.84 7.51
N VAL A 144 -4.52 3.77 8.81
CA VAL A 144 -4.37 2.51 9.54
C VAL A 144 -5.31 2.49 10.72
N GLN A 145 -6.19 1.51 10.78
CA GLN A 145 -7.17 1.39 11.86
C GLN A 145 -6.49 1.08 13.20
N VAL A 146 -7.00 1.72 14.26
CA VAL A 146 -6.59 1.51 15.64
C VAL A 146 -7.84 1.35 16.49
N ASP A 147 -8.01 0.20 17.17
CA ASP A 147 -9.20 -0.08 17.96
C ASP A 147 -9.46 0.97 19.03
N GLY A 148 -10.69 1.45 19.05
CA GLY A 148 -11.15 2.43 20.06
C GLY A 148 -10.58 3.85 19.88
N GLN A 149 -9.86 4.10 18.79
CA GLN A 149 -9.30 5.40 18.45
C GLN A 149 -9.69 5.80 17.01
N ARG A 150 -9.35 7.01 16.61
CA ARG A 150 -9.34 7.39 15.20
C ARG A 150 -8.15 6.72 14.50
N ASP A 151 -8.30 6.48 13.20
CA ASP A 151 -7.24 5.93 12.40
C ASP A 151 -5.96 6.77 12.50
N SER A 152 -4.84 6.09 12.60
CA SER A 152 -3.54 6.70 12.36
C SER A 152 -3.37 6.95 10.88
N VAL A 153 -2.74 8.05 10.50
CA VAL A 153 -2.41 8.33 9.11
C VAL A 153 -0.92 8.61 9.00
N VAL A 154 -0.28 7.91 8.06
CA VAL A 154 1.13 8.15 7.74
C VAL A 154 1.28 8.62 6.31
N ARG A 155 2.31 9.41 6.08
CA ARG A 155 2.74 9.84 4.75
C ARG A 155 4.19 9.47 4.50
N THR A 156 4.56 9.26 3.25
CA THR A 156 5.97 9.08 2.86
C THR A 156 6.47 10.20 1.96
N ASN A 157 7.79 10.39 1.98
CA ASN A 157 8.51 11.11 0.95
C ASN A 157 9.67 10.24 0.45
N ARG A 158 9.62 9.83 -0.83
CA ARG A 158 10.61 8.94 -1.43
C ARG A 158 11.96 9.61 -1.59
N PHE A 159 12.00 10.90 -1.92
CA PHE A 159 13.26 11.62 -2.13
C PHE A 159 14.12 11.68 -0.87
N ASP A 160 13.51 11.96 0.29
CA ASP A 160 14.18 12.00 1.58
C ASP A 160 14.18 10.63 2.29
N THR A 161 13.46 9.64 1.73
CA THR A 161 13.24 8.31 2.32
C THR A 161 12.71 8.40 3.74
N THR A 162 11.63 9.15 3.92
CA THR A 162 11.01 9.38 5.24
C THR A 162 9.58 8.89 5.29
N ILE A 163 9.16 8.46 6.49
CA ILE A 163 7.78 8.24 6.89
C ILE A 163 7.45 9.20 8.03
N GLN A 164 6.25 9.78 8.00
CA GLN A 164 5.79 10.74 9.00
C GLN A 164 4.35 10.44 9.37
N ASP A 165 4.02 10.38 10.66
CA ASP A 165 2.63 10.36 11.10
C ASP A 165 2.01 11.75 11.04
N ILE A 166 0.69 11.78 10.84
CA ILE A 166 -0.11 12.99 10.78
C ILE A 166 -1.07 12.97 11.97
N ASP A 167 -0.86 13.87 12.94
CA ASP A 167 -1.82 14.13 14.01
C ASP A 167 -2.96 15.01 13.47
N TRP A 168 -3.79 14.40 12.61
CA TRP A 168 -4.88 15.11 11.94
C TRP A 168 -6.03 15.48 12.89
N ASN A 169 -6.09 14.91 14.11
CA ASN A 169 -6.94 15.37 15.18
C ASN A 169 -6.46 16.68 15.81
N GLY A 170 -5.14 16.79 15.95
CA GLY A 170 -4.49 17.97 16.50
C GLY A 170 -4.12 19.03 15.46
N SER A 171 -4.52 18.84 14.18
CA SER A 171 -4.22 19.75 13.07
C SER A 171 -2.73 20.04 12.89
N ARG A 172 -1.90 19.00 13.02
CA ARG A 172 -0.44 19.15 12.97
C ARG A 172 0.25 17.89 12.44
N GLN A 173 1.47 18.09 11.95
CA GLN A 173 2.37 17.00 11.66
C GLN A 173 2.80 16.28 12.94
N GLY A 174 2.99 14.97 12.87
CA GLY A 174 3.56 14.18 13.95
C GLY A 174 5.06 13.94 13.80
N GLY A 175 5.54 12.78 14.30
CA GLY A 175 6.94 12.38 14.23
C GLY A 175 7.38 12.03 12.81
N THR A 176 8.62 12.31 12.47
CA THR A 176 9.23 11.91 11.19
C THR A 176 10.39 10.96 11.45
N LEU A 177 10.35 9.81 10.77
CA LEU A 177 11.41 8.80 10.84
C LEU A 177 11.96 8.52 9.43
N ARG A 178 13.18 7.99 9.40
CA ARG A 178 13.79 7.53 8.16
C ARG A 178 13.41 6.10 7.86
N VAL A 179 13.12 5.79 6.58
CA VAL A 179 12.92 4.43 6.09
C VAL A 179 14.18 4.01 5.34
N GLY A 180 15.16 3.50 6.07
CA GLY A 180 16.39 2.97 5.50
C GLY A 180 17.11 3.89 4.51
N LEU A 181 17.45 3.37 3.34
CA LEU A 181 18.19 4.05 2.28
C LEU A 181 17.31 4.49 1.09
N GLY A 182 16.12 3.89 0.90
CA GLY A 182 15.22 4.24 -0.18
C GLY A 182 13.87 3.56 -0.05
N VAL A 183 12.86 4.29 0.44
CA VAL A 183 11.51 3.74 0.62
C VAL A 183 10.84 3.42 -0.72
N GLY A 184 10.36 2.18 -0.86
CA GLY A 184 9.43 1.74 -1.88
C GLY A 184 8.00 2.11 -1.50
N LYS A 185 7.16 1.12 -1.19
CA LYS A 185 5.80 1.33 -0.68
C LYS A 185 5.71 1.11 0.82
N VAL A 186 4.70 1.72 1.43
CA VAL A 186 4.27 1.45 2.80
C VAL A 186 2.85 0.92 2.79
N ARG A 187 2.53 0.03 3.73
CA ARG A 187 1.19 -0.57 3.86
C ARG A 187 0.78 -0.64 5.31
N GLY A 188 -0.46 -0.29 5.56
CA GLY A 188 -1.11 -0.46 6.84
C GLY A 188 -1.42 -1.94 7.12
N GLY A 189 -1.38 -2.29 8.38
CA GLY A 189 -1.90 -3.54 8.90
C GLY A 189 -3.00 -3.27 9.93
N GLU A 190 -3.12 -4.13 10.92
CA GLU A 190 -4.05 -3.96 12.02
C GLU A 190 -3.39 -3.20 13.20
N GLN A 191 -4.20 -2.51 14.00
CA GLN A 191 -3.77 -1.88 15.26
C GLN A 191 -2.60 -0.90 15.13
N GLY A 192 -2.62 -0.05 14.11
CA GLY A 192 -1.56 0.93 13.90
C GLY A 192 -0.24 0.33 13.38
N LEU A 193 -0.23 -0.93 12.96
CA LEU A 193 0.92 -1.54 12.30
C LEU A 193 1.14 -0.91 10.94
N VAL A 194 2.37 -0.55 10.64
CA VAL A 194 2.80 -0.10 9.30
C VAL A 194 4.05 -0.86 8.88
N LEU A 195 4.01 -1.44 7.70
CA LEU A 195 5.13 -2.11 7.04
C LEU A 195 5.71 -1.19 5.96
N ALA A 196 7.03 -1.13 5.86
CA ALA A 196 7.69 -0.35 4.82
C ALA A 196 8.81 -1.17 4.18
N ALA A 197 8.84 -1.19 2.85
CA ALA A 197 9.92 -1.78 2.08
C ALA A 197 11.04 -0.74 1.87
N ASP A 198 12.25 -1.03 2.33
CA ASP A 198 13.45 -0.27 2.01
C ASP A 198 14.10 -0.87 0.75
N SER A 199 13.68 -0.37 -0.40
CA SER A 199 14.08 -0.91 -1.70
C SER A 199 15.59 -0.84 -1.94
N THR A 200 16.24 0.25 -1.50
CA THR A 200 17.68 0.44 -1.68
C THR A 200 18.51 -0.26 -0.60
N GLY A 201 17.99 -0.34 0.63
CA GLY A 201 18.67 -0.97 1.76
C GLY A 201 18.42 -2.47 1.87
N ASN A 202 17.52 -3.04 1.06
CA ASN A 202 17.12 -4.44 1.10
C ASN A 202 16.64 -4.87 2.49
N GLN A 203 15.71 -4.10 3.06
CA GLN A 203 15.14 -4.36 4.38
C GLN A 203 13.62 -4.21 4.37
N ILE A 204 12.98 -4.91 5.31
CA ILE A 204 11.64 -4.57 5.78
C ILE A 204 11.77 -3.79 7.10
N HIS A 205 10.98 -2.74 7.24
CA HIS A 205 10.82 -1.99 8.49
C HIS A 205 9.40 -2.14 8.99
N VAL A 206 9.27 -2.37 10.30
CA VAL A 206 8.00 -2.51 11.01
C VAL A 206 7.83 -1.33 11.96
N TYR A 207 6.79 -0.55 11.76
CA TYR A 207 6.43 0.59 12.60
C TYR A 207 5.12 0.34 13.35
N THR A 208 4.94 1.04 14.45
CA THR A 208 3.64 1.23 15.11
C THR A 208 3.28 2.71 15.14
N THR A 209 1.99 3.01 15.01
CA THR A 209 1.44 4.36 14.90
C THR A 209 0.22 4.60 15.79
N ASP A 210 0.01 3.73 16.77
CA ASP A 210 -1.11 3.76 17.71
C ASP A 210 -1.10 4.99 18.65
N ASP A 211 0.03 5.66 18.78
CA ASP A 211 0.22 6.90 19.53
C ASP A 211 1.08 7.86 18.71
N ILE A 212 2.39 7.67 18.69
CA ILE A 212 3.33 8.34 17.79
C ILE A 212 4.08 7.27 16.99
N ILE A 213 4.50 7.60 15.79
CA ILE A 213 5.23 6.65 14.97
C ILE A 213 6.53 6.19 15.63
N ARG A 214 6.73 4.88 15.71
CA ARG A 214 7.94 4.24 16.25
C ARG A 214 8.42 3.13 15.33
N LEU A 215 9.70 3.10 15.02
CA LEU A 215 10.34 1.94 14.41
C LEU A 215 10.50 0.86 15.46
N GLN A 216 9.87 -0.30 15.24
CA GLN A 216 9.92 -1.44 16.15
C GLN A 216 10.98 -2.45 15.74
N GLN A 217 11.05 -2.77 14.44
CA GLN A 217 11.88 -3.85 13.94
C GLN A 217 12.40 -3.54 12.54
N SER A 218 13.53 -4.12 12.20
CA SER A 218 14.07 -4.16 10.84
C SER A 218 14.76 -5.49 10.60
N ALA A 219 14.66 -6.00 9.39
CA ALA A 219 15.40 -7.20 8.99
C ALA A 219 15.79 -7.13 7.51
N PRO A 220 16.93 -7.74 7.13
CA PRO A 220 17.28 -7.92 5.73
C PRO A 220 16.27 -8.83 5.03
N VAL A 221 15.95 -8.49 3.79
CA VAL A 221 15.10 -9.26 2.88
C VAL A 221 15.83 -9.48 1.54
N PRO A 222 15.34 -10.36 0.65
CA PRO A 222 15.91 -10.50 -0.68
C PRO A 222 15.95 -9.16 -1.44
N GLU A 223 16.89 -9.04 -2.37
CA GLU A 223 17.23 -7.80 -3.08
C GLU A 223 16.03 -7.20 -3.84
N GLY A 224 15.92 -5.87 -3.76
CA GLY A 224 14.91 -5.08 -4.43
C GLY A 224 13.50 -5.24 -3.83
N PRO A 225 13.32 -5.17 -2.50
CA PRO A 225 11.97 -5.14 -1.92
C PRO A 225 11.24 -3.88 -2.39
N TRP A 226 9.95 -4.03 -2.75
CA TRP A 226 9.20 -2.88 -3.26
C TRP A 226 7.89 -2.61 -2.51
N ASP A 227 7.10 -3.65 -2.28
CA ASP A 227 5.83 -3.54 -1.56
C ASP A 227 5.76 -4.57 -0.42
N ALA A 228 4.88 -4.34 0.55
CA ALA A 228 4.66 -5.23 1.68
C ALA A 228 3.17 -5.38 1.96
N ALA A 229 2.76 -6.45 2.64
CA ALA A 229 1.39 -6.67 3.06
C ALA A 229 1.35 -7.38 4.43
N TRP A 230 0.40 -7.00 5.28
CA TRP A 230 0.12 -7.71 6.53
C TRP A 230 -0.91 -8.81 6.30
N ASP A 231 -0.56 -10.03 6.69
CA ASP A 231 -1.45 -11.20 6.67
C ASP A 231 -1.99 -11.46 8.10
N PRO A 232 -3.23 -11.07 8.38
CA PRO A 232 -3.80 -11.27 9.71
C PRO A 232 -4.10 -12.73 10.02
N ALA A 233 -4.37 -13.57 9.01
CA ALA A 233 -4.69 -14.99 9.20
C ALA A 233 -3.47 -15.79 9.66
N GLN A 234 -2.33 -15.56 9.04
CA GLN A 234 -1.07 -16.25 9.32
C GLN A 234 -0.14 -15.45 10.23
N ARG A 235 -0.47 -14.17 10.49
CA ARG A 235 0.33 -13.20 11.26
C ARG A 235 1.73 -13.02 10.69
N LEU A 236 1.79 -12.85 9.36
CA LEU A 236 3.02 -12.67 8.60
C LEU A 236 3.06 -11.30 7.91
N ALA A 237 4.23 -10.67 7.94
CA ALA A 237 4.54 -9.54 7.10
C ALA A 237 5.14 -10.06 5.79
N TRP A 238 4.40 -9.94 4.68
CA TRP A 238 4.87 -10.33 3.35
C TRP A 238 5.60 -9.18 2.67
N VAL A 239 6.63 -9.50 1.91
CA VAL A 239 7.42 -8.53 1.12
C VAL A 239 7.67 -9.11 -0.27
N SER A 240 7.36 -8.32 -1.31
CA SER A 240 7.76 -8.63 -2.68
C SER A 240 9.18 -8.15 -2.95
N SER A 241 10.04 -9.01 -3.52
CA SER A 241 11.44 -8.71 -3.85
C SER A 241 11.68 -8.92 -5.34
N LEU A 242 11.84 -7.81 -6.06
CA LEU A 242 11.79 -7.78 -7.53
C LEU A 242 13.01 -8.42 -8.18
N ALA A 243 14.22 -8.20 -7.64
CA ALA A 243 15.45 -8.73 -8.23
C ALA A 243 15.51 -10.27 -8.23
N SER A 244 14.76 -10.92 -7.34
CA SER A 244 14.72 -12.38 -7.22
C SER A 244 13.40 -13.01 -7.62
N ASN A 245 12.38 -12.21 -8.00
CA ASN A 245 11.00 -12.66 -8.21
C ASN A 245 10.52 -13.56 -7.08
N THR A 246 10.57 -13.05 -5.85
CA THR A 246 10.13 -13.80 -4.66
C THR A 246 9.23 -12.93 -3.78
N ALA A 247 8.25 -13.55 -3.17
CA ALA A 247 7.57 -12.99 -2.01
C ALA A 247 7.96 -13.80 -0.77
N THR A 248 8.25 -13.09 0.32
CA THR A 248 8.71 -13.72 1.58
C THR A 248 7.88 -13.22 2.75
N GLY A 249 7.33 -14.14 3.53
CA GLY A 249 6.55 -13.89 4.74
C GLY A 249 7.38 -14.02 6.01
N TYR A 250 7.33 -13.00 6.84
CA TYR A 250 8.09 -12.88 8.09
C TYR A 250 7.16 -12.85 9.30
N ASP A 251 7.47 -13.66 10.30
CA ASP A 251 6.91 -13.56 11.64
C ASP A 251 7.58 -12.40 12.38
N ILE A 252 6.80 -11.41 12.78
CA ILE A 252 7.27 -10.21 13.49
C ILE A 252 6.98 -10.23 14.98
N SER A 253 6.53 -11.36 15.54
CA SER A 253 6.12 -11.47 16.94
C SER A 253 7.29 -11.55 17.94
N GLN A 254 8.51 -11.83 17.47
CA GLN A 254 9.67 -12.15 18.31
C GLN A 254 10.70 -11.00 18.45
N GLY A 255 10.33 -9.78 18.09
CA GLY A 255 11.21 -8.60 18.19
C GLY A 255 12.17 -8.39 17.03
N ILE A 256 12.37 -9.40 16.19
CA ILE A 256 13.01 -9.32 14.86
C ILE A 256 12.17 -10.11 13.86
N PRO A 257 12.02 -9.65 12.61
CA PRO A 257 11.34 -10.42 11.58
C PRO A 257 12.08 -11.72 11.26
N VAL A 258 11.37 -12.84 11.38
CA VAL A 258 11.91 -14.19 11.10
C VAL A 258 11.20 -14.77 9.89
N LYS A 259 11.95 -15.11 8.84
CA LYS A 259 11.40 -15.75 7.65
C LYS A 259 10.68 -17.06 8.01
N ARG A 260 9.41 -17.17 7.57
CA ARG A 260 8.59 -18.37 7.77
C ARG A 260 8.16 -19.01 6.48
N LYS A 261 7.77 -18.20 5.50
CA LYS A 261 7.26 -18.69 4.23
C LYS A 261 7.87 -17.93 3.05
N HIS A 262 7.77 -18.49 1.87
CA HIS A 262 8.13 -17.82 0.62
C HIS A 262 7.48 -18.51 -0.58
N PHE A 263 7.45 -17.82 -1.71
CA PHE A 263 7.09 -18.39 -3.01
C PHE A 263 7.77 -17.62 -4.15
N ALA A 264 7.86 -18.27 -5.33
CA ALA A 264 8.30 -17.63 -6.56
C ALA A 264 7.19 -16.71 -7.08
N SER A 265 7.47 -15.41 -7.23
CA SER A 265 6.51 -14.43 -7.70
C SER A 265 6.55 -14.24 -9.21
N VAL A 266 5.46 -13.67 -9.75
CA VAL A 266 5.45 -13.08 -11.08
C VAL A 266 6.54 -11.99 -11.19
N ALA A 267 7.07 -11.75 -12.39
CA ALA A 267 8.03 -10.67 -12.62
C ALA A 267 7.40 -9.30 -12.35
N ASP A 268 8.22 -8.35 -11.91
CA ASP A 268 7.78 -6.99 -11.58
C ASP A 268 6.56 -6.96 -10.63
N ALA A 269 6.55 -7.81 -9.59
CA ALA A 269 5.53 -7.87 -8.56
C ALA A 269 5.57 -6.61 -7.67
N GLN A 270 5.22 -5.45 -8.25
CA GLN A 270 5.28 -4.14 -7.59
C GLN A 270 4.07 -3.86 -6.70
N SER A 271 3.10 -4.77 -6.65
CA SER A 271 1.99 -4.73 -5.71
C SER A 271 1.76 -6.10 -5.10
N ILE A 272 1.58 -6.14 -3.79
CA ILE A 272 1.28 -7.35 -3.03
C ILE A 272 0.22 -7.03 -1.97
N ILE A 273 -0.80 -7.88 -1.87
CA ILE A 273 -1.84 -7.81 -0.84
C ILE A 273 -2.09 -9.20 -0.26
N THR A 274 -2.78 -9.24 0.86
CA THR A 274 -3.22 -10.48 1.51
C THR A 274 -4.72 -10.45 1.75
N LEU A 275 -5.36 -11.61 1.70
CA LEU A 275 -6.77 -11.78 2.00
C LEU A 275 -6.96 -12.42 3.38
N ASP A 276 -8.19 -12.36 3.90
CA ASP A 276 -8.54 -12.82 5.25
C ASP A 276 -8.31 -14.33 5.47
N ASP A 277 -8.16 -15.12 4.40
CA ASP A 277 -7.85 -16.55 4.45
C ASP A 277 -6.34 -16.86 4.35
N GLY A 278 -5.48 -15.84 4.26
CA GLY A 278 -4.04 -15.97 4.09
C GLY A 278 -3.59 -16.18 2.65
N THR A 279 -4.50 -16.05 1.67
CA THR A 279 -4.14 -15.99 0.25
C THR A 279 -3.36 -14.71 0.00
N VAL A 280 -2.24 -14.84 -0.71
CA VAL A 280 -1.42 -13.69 -1.15
C VAL A 280 -1.69 -13.44 -2.63
N VAL A 281 -1.91 -12.20 -2.99
CA VAL A 281 -2.09 -11.78 -4.38
C VAL A 281 -0.98 -10.80 -4.74
N ALA A 282 -0.24 -11.08 -5.80
CA ALA A 282 0.81 -10.22 -6.33
C ALA A 282 0.49 -9.81 -7.76
N ALA A 283 0.84 -8.59 -8.16
CA ALA A 283 0.52 -8.10 -9.49
C ALA A 283 1.74 -7.50 -10.18
N SER A 284 1.88 -7.84 -11.48
CA SER A 284 2.96 -7.40 -12.34
C SER A 284 2.73 -5.97 -12.86
N ALA A 285 3.72 -5.11 -12.67
CA ALA A 285 3.74 -3.77 -13.27
C ALA A 285 4.10 -3.80 -14.77
N SER A 286 4.64 -4.91 -15.28
CA SER A 286 4.96 -5.11 -16.70
C SER A 286 3.86 -5.82 -17.51
N GLY A 287 2.78 -6.25 -16.86
CA GLY A 287 1.65 -6.91 -17.53
C GLY A 287 1.78 -8.43 -17.64
N ASP A 288 2.63 -9.06 -16.83
CA ASP A 288 2.74 -10.53 -16.76
C ASP A 288 1.59 -11.18 -15.95
N GLY A 289 0.60 -10.37 -15.52
CA GLY A 289 -0.63 -10.82 -14.89
C GLY A 289 -0.70 -10.59 -13.38
N ILE A 290 -1.78 -11.13 -12.80
CA ILE A 290 -2.04 -11.17 -11.37
C ILE A 290 -1.86 -12.60 -10.88
N GLN A 291 -0.99 -12.79 -9.91
CA GLN A 291 -0.68 -14.07 -9.29
C GLN A 291 -1.48 -14.26 -8.00
N ILE A 292 -2.06 -15.43 -7.81
CA ILE A 292 -2.85 -15.81 -6.64
C ILE A 292 -2.22 -17.03 -6.01
N VAL A 293 -1.77 -16.91 -4.76
CA VAL A 293 -1.03 -17.95 -4.04
C VAL A 293 -1.76 -18.29 -2.75
N SER A 294 -2.42 -19.45 -2.74
CA SER A 294 -3.12 -19.94 -1.54
C SER A 294 -2.12 -20.31 -0.44
N PRO A 295 -2.53 -20.39 0.84
CA PRO A 295 -1.64 -20.86 1.91
C PRO A 295 -0.99 -22.22 1.65
N ALA A 296 -1.65 -23.10 0.86
CA ALA A 296 -1.13 -24.42 0.49
C ALA A 296 -0.01 -24.37 -0.55
N ASP A 297 0.04 -23.31 -1.37
CA ASP A 297 1.04 -23.11 -2.42
C ASP A 297 2.27 -22.34 -1.91
N GLN A 298 2.23 -21.86 -0.65
CA GLN A 298 3.33 -21.17 0.00
C GLN A 298 4.31 -22.20 0.59
N THR A 299 5.60 -22.00 0.36
CA THR A 299 6.67 -22.90 0.83
C THR A 299 7.13 -22.49 2.22
N GLU A 300 7.13 -23.40 3.18
CA GLU A 300 7.68 -23.19 4.52
C GLU A 300 9.20 -22.97 4.45
N SER A 301 9.71 -22.07 5.27
CA SER A 301 11.14 -21.83 5.44
C SER A 301 11.61 -22.51 6.73
N ASN A 302 12.59 -23.39 6.61
CA ASN A 302 13.19 -24.10 7.75
C ASN A 302 14.07 -23.18 8.60
#